data_8e17d0e9c30bd5528fa091409f9924f8
#
_entry.id   8e17d0e9c30bd5528fa091409f9924f8
#
_cell.length_a   1.000
_cell.length_b   1.000
_cell.length_c   1.000
_cell.angle_alpha   90.00
_cell.angle_beta   90.00
_cell.angle_gamma   90.00
#
_symmetry.space_group_name_H-M   'P 1'
#
loop_
_entity.id
_entity.type
_entity.pdbx_description
1 polymer ?
#
loop_
_entity_poly.entity_id
_entity_poly.type
_entity_poly.pdbx_seq_one_letter_code
_entity_poly.pdbx_strand_id
1 'polypeptide(L)'
;MTETDRAPLAVFERHESNVRSYCRDFPVVFERAAGHHLWDTSGRRYVDLLCGAGSLNYGHNPPAIVERVISYLAAGGPVQSLDLHTAAKADFLERFTSLILEPRGLGDHVVQFPGPAGTLAVEAALKLARKVTGRTEVIAFTGGFHGASLGALAATTSPLLRGGAGVPLTDVTILPYGDAADPDPFAALEHALGPGAATPPPAAILLETVQGEGGLHTAPRAWLARIRELADATGALVIVDDIQAGCGRTGTFFSFEDAPELRPDLVCLSKSLSGMGLPMAALLIRREIDRWAPGEHNGTFRGHNLAFVAGSAALDHWTDPHFTHHAAELAAAVRTSLTSITDALPAGAVEVVGKGAMSGLRFPAAETAERTREGLFRAGVVAETSGSGHVLKLLPPLTVSLTEWKEVADTLGDSVRASATA
;
A
#
# COMPACT_ATOMS: atom_id res chain seq x y z
N MET A 1 30.98 2.68 -10.45
CA MET A 1 30.37 3.54 -11.49
C MET A 1 31.46 4.32 -12.19
N THR A 2 31.55 4.21 -13.49
CA THR A 2 32.49 4.98 -14.31
C THR A 2 31.98 6.41 -14.50
N GLU A 3 32.83 7.32 -14.99
CA GLU A 3 32.44 8.71 -15.29
C GLU A 3 31.33 8.79 -16.34
N THR A 4 31.30 7.80 -17.27
CA THR A 4 30.26 7.63 -18.30
C THR A 4 28.91 7.23 -17.69
N ASP A 5 28.90 6.47 -16.58
CA ASP A 5 27.66 6.07 -15.88
C ASP A 5 27.05 7.24 -15.06
N ARG A 6 27.83 8.26 -14.71
CA ARG A 6 27.38 9.42 -13.93
C ARG A 6 26.74 10.53 -14.77
N ALA A 7 27.12 10.66 -16.05
CA ALA A 7 26.62 11.73 -16.90
C ALA A 7 25.08 11.78 -17.00
N PRO A 8 24.35 10.67 -17.13
CA PRO A 8 22.88 10.69 -17.15
C PRO A 8 22.24 11.11 -15.84
N LEU A 9 22.92 10.92 -14.69
CA LEU A 9 22.39 11.24 -13.34
C LEU A 9 22.59 12.70 -12.97
N ALA A 10 23.51 13.41 -13.61
CA ALA A 10 23.91 14.77 -13.26
C ALA A 10 22.77 15.81 -13.37
N VAL A 11 21.76 15.57 -14.20
CA VAL A 11 20.58 16.43 -14.33
C VAL A 11 19.73 16.37 -13.07
N PHE A 12 19.52 15.17 -12.50
CA PHE A 12 18.76 14.96 -11.27
C PHE A 12 19.48 15.55 -10.06
N GLU A 13 20.82 15.38 -9.97
CA GLU A 13 21.63 15.94 -8.91
C GLU A 13 21.59 17.48 -8.91
N ARG A 14 21.50 18.11 -10.08
CA ARG A 14 21.49 19.57 -10.24
C ARG A 14 20.13 20.21 -10.01
N HIS A 15 19.05 19.53 -10.41
CA HIS A 15 17.75 20.18 -10.55
C HIS A 15 16.65 19.61 -9.65
N GLU A 16 16.87 18.44 -9.03
CA GLU A 16 15.88 17.82 -8.18
C GLU A 16 16.23 17.99 -6.70
N SER A 17 15.18 18.10 -5.86
CA SER A 17 15.34 18.25 -4.41
C SER A 17 16.12 17.09 -3.78
N ASN A 18 16.80 17.37 -2.68
CA ASN A 18 17.57 16.39 -1.91
C ASN A 18 16.69 15.34 -1.20
N VAL A 19 15.36 15.50 -1.18
CA VAL A 19 14.39 14.59 -0.55
C VAL A 19 14.31 13.21 -1.22
N ARG A 20 14.91 13.06 -2.41
CA ARG A 20 14.96 11.80 -3.18
C ARG A 20 15.48 10.64 -2.34
N SER A 21 14.84 9.47 -2.45
CA SER A 21 15.21 8.24 -1.75
C SER A 21 15.52 7.10 -2.73
N TYR A 22 14.52 6.51 -3.35
CA TYR A 22 14.66 5.32 -4.20
C TYR A 22 15.75 5.41 -5.29
N CYS A 23 15.93 6.58 -5.90
CA CYS A 23 16.94 6.77 -6.93
C CYS A 23 18.39 6.65 -6.41
N ARG A 24 18.60 6.69 -5.08
CA ARG A 24 19.91 6.47 -4.45
C ARG A 24 20.20 4.98 -4.33
N ASP A 25 19.16 4.19 -4.14
CA ASP A 25 19.22 2.73 -4.05
C ASP A 25 19.37 2.09 -5.43
N PHE A 26 18.84 2.76 -6.47
CA PHE A 26 18.85 2.30 -7.87
C PHE A 26 19.45 3.39 -8.77
N PRO A 27 20.78 3.57 -8.75
CA PRO A 27 21.45 4.69 -9.42
C PRO A 27 21.61 4.46 -10.94
N VAL A 28 20.48 4.25 -11.62
CA VAL A 28 20.37 4.12 -13.09
C VAL A 28 19.19 4.96 -13.59
N VAL A 29 19.17 5.27 -14.88
CA VAL A 29 18.05 5.95 -15.52
C VAL A 29 17.21 4.90 -16.24
N PHE A 30 15.99 4.66 -15.78
CA PHE A 30 15.04 3.79 -16.43
C PHE A 30 14.37 4.51 -17.61
N GLU A 31 14.27 3.86 -18.76
CA GLU A 31 13.71 4.42 -19.99
C GLU A 31 12.44 3.67 -20.47
N ARG A 32 12.37 2.36 -20.22
CA ARG A 32 11.26 1.53 -20.67
C ARG A 32 10.77 0.60 -19.57
N ALA A 33 9.46 0.31 -19.60
CA ALA A 33 8.83 -0.64 -18.68
C ALA A 33 7.74 -1.45 -19.40
N ALA A 34 7.60 -2.75 -19.07
CA ALA A 34 6.52 -3.60 -19.54
C ALA A 34 6.34 -4.81 -18.61
N GLY A 35 5.10 -5.12 -18.21
CA GLY A 35 4.81 -6.21 -17.29
C GLY A 35 5.57 -6.03 -15.98
N HIS A 36 6.38 -6.99 -15.60
CA HIS A 36 7.23 -6.93 -14.40
C HIS A 36 8.69 -6.53 -14.69
N HIS A 37 8.95 -5.92 -15.84
CA HIS A 37 10.30 -5.55 -16.26
C HIS A 37 10.48 -4.05 -16.44
N LEU A 38 11.68 -3.59 -16.04
CA LEU A 38 12.23 -2.28 -16.32
C LEU A 38 13.47 -2.42 -17.19
N TRP A 39 13.77 -1.43 -18.03
CA TRP A 39 15.03 -1.32 -18.77
C TRP A 39 15.62 0.05 -18.54
N ASP A 40 16.92 0.07 -18.26
CA ASP A 40 17.67 1.32 -18.19
C ASP A 40 18.10 1.81 -19.58
N THR A 41 18.68 3.01 -19.63
CA THR A 41 19.17 3.65 -20.87
C THR A 41 20.31 2.90 -21.53
N SER A 42 20.96 1.95 -20.85
CA SER A 42 21.95 1.05 -21.46
C SER A 42 21.31 -0.20 -22.10
N GLY A 43 20.02 -0.37 -21.95
CA GLY A 43 19.26 -1.55 -22.41
C GLY A 43 19.30 -2.73 -21.44
N ARG A 44 19.90 -2.59 -20.26
CA ARG A 44 19.89 -3.64 -19.25
C ARG A 44 18.49 -3.81 -18.68
N ARG A 45 18.03 -5.06 -18.61
CA ARG A 45 16.74 -5.47 -18.05
C ARG A 45 16.84 -5.75 -16.57
N TYR A 46 15.79 -5.34 -15.84
CA TYR A 46 15.58 -5.61 -14.42
C TYR A 46 14.19 -6.20 -14.20
N VAL A 47 14.06 -7.11 -13.23
CA VAL A 47 12.77 -7.54 -12.71
C VAL A 47 12.36 -6.59 -11.60
N ASP A 48 11.14 -6.03 -11.67
CA ASP A 48 10.62 -5.08 -10.71
C ASP A 48 9.77 -5.78 -9.64
N LEU A 49 10.34 -5.94 -8.44
CA LEU A 49 9.63 -6.37 -7.23
C LEU A 49 9.34 -5.21 -6.27
N LEU A 50 9.68 -3.96 -6.63
CA LEU A 50 9.24 -2.75 -5.96
C LEU A 50 7.82 -2.37 -6.41
N CYS A 51 7.53 -2.57 -7.69
CA CYS A 51 6.18 -2.40 -8.24
C CYS A 51 5.60 -0.99 -7.97
N GLY A 52 6.46 0.06 -8.05
CA GLY A 52 6.08 1.42 -7.70
C GLY A 52 5.58 1.56 -6.26
N ALA A 53 6.24 0.92 -5.30
CA ALA A 53 5.82 0.79 -3.91
C ALA A 53 4.40 0.21 -3.76
N GLY A 54 4.06 -0.78 -4.60
CA GLY A 54 2.75 -1.45 -4.62
C GLY A 54 1.66 -0.73 -5.43
N SER A 55 2.02 0.19 -6.33
CA SER A 55 1.05 0.89 -7.20
C SER A 55 0.81 0.20 -8.55
N LEU A 56 1.51 -0.88 -8.84
CA LEU A 56 1.51 -1.55 -10.15
C LEU A 56 1.17 -3.05 -10.04
N ASN A 57 0.11 -3.38 -9.30
CA ASN A 57 -0.32 -4.77 -9.10
C ASN A 57 -0.57 -5.52 -10.42
N TYR A 58 -0.95 -4.82 -11.48
CA TYR A 58 -1.19 -5.39 -12.81
C TYR A 58 0.04 -5.26 -13.74
N GLY A 59 1.20 -4.86 -13.19
CA GLY A 59 2.44 -4.62 -13.92
C GLY A 59 2.51 -3.26 -14.60
N HIS A 60 3.65 -3.01 -15.24
CA HIS A 60 3.88 -1.80 -16.04
C HIS A 60 3.16 -1.88 -17.37
N ASN A 61 2.48 -0.79 -17.73
CA ASN A 61 1.84 -0.59 -19.02
C ASN A 61 0.99 -1.79 -19.50
N PRO A 62 0.01 -2.28 -18.70
CA PRO A 62 -0.82 -3.41 -19.12
C PRO A 62 -1.52 -3.09 -20.44
N PRO A 63 -1.37 -3.90 -21.51
CA PRO A 63 -1.79 -3.51 -22.86
C PRO A 63 -3.27 -3.10 -22.97
N ALA A 64 -4.17 -3.87 -22.34
CA ALA A 64 -5.61 -3.59 -22.37
C ALA A 64 -5.97 -2.26 -21.67
N ILE A 65 -5.27 -1.92 -20.58
CA ILE A 65 -5.50 -0.65 -19.87
C ILE A 65 -4.94 0.51 -20.69
N VAL A 66 -3.73 0.37 -21.24
CA VAL A 66 -3.08 1.38 -22.10
C VAL A 66 -3.95 1.69 -23.32
N GLU A 67 -4.48 0.66 -24.00
CA GLU A 67 -5.36 0.81 -25.16
C GLU A 67 -6.61 1.64 -24.83
N ARG A 68 -7.27 1.38 -23.69
CA ARG A 68 -8.43 2.15 -23.25
C ARG A 68 -8.09 3.62 -22.96
N VAL A 69 -6.94 3.87 -22.32
CA VAL A 69 -6.48 5.24 -22.04
C VAL A 69 -6.18 6.00 -23.31
N ILE A 70 -5.47 5.37 -24.28
CA ILE A 70 -5.18 5.96 -25.59
C ILE A 70 -6.48 6.26 -26.34
N SER A 71 -7.41 5.30 -26.40
CA SER A 71 -8.70 5.46 -27.08
C SER A 71 -9.52 6.61 -26.47
N TYR A 72 -9.53 6.73 -25.15
CA TYR A 72 -10.20 7.82 -24.45
C TYR A 72 -9.62 9.20 -24.81
N LEU A 73 -8.30 9.32 -24.85
CA LEU A 73 -7.61 10.54 -25.26
C LEU A 73 -7.87 10.88 -26.73
N ALA A 74 -7.79 9.88 -27.62
CA ALA A 74 -8.06 10.05 -29.04
C ALA A 74 -9.50 10.50 -29.32
N ALA A 75 -10.45 10.08 -28.49
CA ALA A 75 -11.85 10.52 -28.56
C ALA A 75 -12.10 11.92 -27.98
N GLY A 76 -11.07 12.61 -27.48
CA GLY A 76 -11.21 13.97 -26.91
C GLY A 76 -11.85 13.99 -25.52
N GLY A 77 -11.77 12.90 -24.75
CA GLY A 77 -12.32 12.84 -23.40
C GLY A 77 -11.64 13.84 -22.45
N PRO A 78 -12.39 14.48 -21.50
CA PRO A 78 -11.83 15.43 -20.55
C PRO A 78 -10.82 14.73 -19.62
N VAL A 79 -9.59 15.26 -19.52
CA VAL A 79 -8.54 14.67 -18.66
C VAL A 79 -8.77 15.02 -17.19
N GLN A 80 -9.03 16.27 -16.89
CA GLN A 80 -9.26 16.80 -15.55
C GLN A 80 -10.66 17.37 -15.44
N SER A 81 -11.38 17.09 -14.37
CA SER A 81 -12.79 17.47 -14.24
C SER A 81 -13.18 18.00 -12.87
N LEU A 82 -12.24 18.25 -11.95
CA LEU A 82 -12.61 18.55 -10.56
C LEU A 82 -13.59 17.48 -10.03
N ASP A 83 -14.78 17.88 -9.59
CA ASP A 83 -15.90 17.02 -9.20
C ASP A 83 -17.05 17.03 -10.22
N LEU A 84 -16.84 17.60 -11.41
CA LEU A 84 -17.84 17.56 -12.48
C LEU A 84 -18.23 16.13 -12.83
N HIS A 85 -19.46 15.97 -13.31
CA HIS A 85 -19.95 14.69 -13.80
C HIS A 85 -19.32 14.39 -15.17
N THR A 86 -18.65 13.25 -15.28
CA THR A 86 -18.08 12.76 -16.54
C THR A 86 -18.47 11.30 -16.76
N ALA A 87 -18.56 10.89 -18.03
CA ALA A 87 -18.85 9.50 -18.37
C ALA A 87 -17.80 8.52 -17.79
N ALA A 88 -16.51 8.91 -17.83
CA ALA A 88 -15.43 8.09 -17.27
C ALA A 88 -15.57 7.89 -15.76
N LYS A 89 -15.96 8.91 -15.01
CA LYS A 89 -16.21 8.81 -13.57
C LYS A 89 -17.45 7.97 -13.28
N ALA A 90 -18.52 8.15 -14.05
CA ALA A 90 -19.75 7.36 -13.90
C ALA A 90 -19.47 5.86 -14.13
N ASP A 91 -18.79 5.50 -15.23
CA ASP A 91 -18.41 4.12 -15.54
C ASP A 91 -17.56 3.52 -14.42
N PHE A 92 -16.55 4.24 -13.93
CA PHE A 92 -15.72 3.75 -12.82
C PHE A 92 -16.57 3.50 -11.56
N LEU A 93 -17.43 4.44 -11.17
CA LEU A 93 -18.26 4.32 -9.97
C LEU A 93 -19.25 3.16 -10.07
N GLU A 94 -19.95 3.00 -11.20
CA GLU A 94 -20.88 1.91 -11.44
C GLU A 94 -20.19 0.55 -11.39
N ARG A 95 -19.07 0.40 -12.10
CA ARG A 95 -18.29 -0.84 -12.13
C ARG A 95 -17.65 -1.14 -10.78
N PHE A 96 -17.05 -0.16 -10.13
CA PHE A 96 -16.44 -0.36 -8.82
C PHE A 96 -17.48 -0.78 -7.77
N THR A 97 -18.66 -0.15 -7.79
CA THR A 97 -19.76 -0.53 -6.89
C THR A 97 -20.24 -1.94 -7.17
N SER A 98 -20.62 -2.25 -8.42
CA SER A 98 -21.24 -3.54 -8.76
C SER A 98 -20.25 -4.72 -8.72
N LEU A 99 -18.99 -4.52 -9.11
CA LEU A 99 -18.00 -5.61 -9.20
C LEU A 99 -17.20 -5.80 -7.92
N ILE A 100 -17.02 -4.75 -7.14
CA ILE A 100 -16.14 -4.79 -5.97
C ILE A 100 -16.91 -4.61 -4.66
N LEU A 101 -17.68 -3.52 -4.52
CA LEU A 101 -18.28 -3.17 -3.23
C LEU A 101 -19.46 -4.08 -2.86
N GLU A 102 -20.45 -4.21 -3.74
CA GLU A 102 -21.66 -4.99 -3.47
C GLU A 102 -21.37 -6.46 -3.15
N PRO A 103 -20.52 -7.19 -3.93
CA PRO A 103 -20.22 -8.59 -3.63
C PRO A 103 -19.51 -8.81 -2.29
N ARG A 104 -18.93 -7.74 -1.72
CA ARG A 104 -18.16 -7.76 -0.45
C ARG A 104 -18.90 -7.13 0.73
N GLY A 105 -20.21 -6.86 0.56
CA GLY A 105 -21.04 -6.30 1.62
C GLY A 105 -20.77 -4.81 1.91
N LEU A 106 -20.12 -4.09 0.97
CA LEU A 106 -19.80 -2.66 1.09
C LEU A 106 -20.68 -1.79 0.16
N GLY A 107 -21.79 -2.33 -0.35
CA GLY A 107 -22.69 -1.60 -1.25
C GLY A 107 -23.37 -0.37 -0.63
N ASP A 108 -23.35 -0.23 0.69
CA ASP A 108 -23.81 0.94 1.42
C ASP A 108 -22.76 2.06 1.51
N HIS A 109 -21.53 1.83 1.06
CA HIS A 109 -20.48 2.84 1.06
C HIS A 109 -20.59 3.75 -0.17
N VAL A 110 -20.30 5.03 0.04
CA VAL A 110 -20.12 6.04 -1.02
C VAL A 110 -18.64 6.33 -1.22
N VAL A 111 -18.28 6.80 -2.42
CA VAL A 111 -16.89 7.04 -2.80
C VAL A 111 -16.60 8.52 -2.85
N GLN A 112 -15.63 8.98 -2.05
CA GLN A 112 -15.04 10.31 -2.16
C GLN A 112 -13.69 10.19 -2.87
N PHE A 113 -13.39 11.09 -3.81
CA PHE A 113 -12.06 11.27 -4.39
C PHE A 113 -11.41 12.51 -3.76
N PRO A 114 -10.57 12.37 -2.73
CA PRO A 114 -10.02 13.51 -1.99
C PRO A 114 -8.87 14.21 -2.73
N GLY A 115 -8.20 13.49 -3.64
CA GLY A 115 -7.06 14.01 -4.40
C GLY A 115 -6.22 12.89 -5.02
N PRO A 116 -5.01 13.22 -5.55
CA PRO A 116 -4.21 12.26 -6.32
C PRO A 116 -3.33 11.32 -5.49
N ALA A 117 -3.22 11.51 -4.19
CA ALA A 117 -2.27 10.79 -3.33
C ALA A 117 -2.95 10.10 -2.15
N GLY A 118 -2.43 8.94 -1.72
CA GLY A 118 -2.98 8.16 -0.61
C GLY A 118 -3.09 8.94 0.70
N THR A 119 -2.09 9.75 1.03
CA THR A 119 -2.13 10.63 2.21
C THR A 119 -3.39 11.50 2.27
N LEU A 120 -3.92 11.94 1.11
CA LEU A 120 -5.14 12.76 1.04
C LEU A 120 -6.41 11.95 1.39
N ALA A 121 -6.42 10.64 1.14
CA ALA A 121 -7.50 9.78 1.61
C ALA A 121 -7.49 9.67 3.14
N VAL A 122 -6.29 9.52 3.72
CA VAL A 122 -6.12 9.49 5.18
C VAL A 122 -6.52 10.83 5.81
N GLU A 123 -6.07 11.98 5.25
CA GLU A 123 -6.46 13.32 5.73
C GLU A 123 -7.99 13.51 5.70
N ALA A 124 -8.66 13.07 4.63
CA ALA A 124 -10.10 13.12 4.52
C ALA A 124 -10.78 12.24 5.58
N ALA A 125 -10.27 11.02 5.77
CA ALA A 125 -10.80 10.08 6.77
C ALA A 125 -10.69 10.63 8.20
N LEU A 126 -9.51 11.15 8.57
CA LEU A 126 -9.28 11.76 9.89
C LEU A 126 -10.19 12.96 10.12
N LYS A 127 -10.30 13.85 9.12
CA LYS A 127 -11.16 15.04 9.21
C LYS A 127 -12.64 14.67 9.32
N LEU A 128 -13.10 13.68 8.55
CA LEU A 128 -14.48 13.22 8.61
C LEU A 128 -14.79 12.55 9.95
N ALA A 129 -13.91 11.69 10.44
CA ALA A 129 -14.09 11.02 11.73
C ALA A 129 -14.24 12.03 12.87
N ARG A 130 -13.37 13.04 12.91
CA ARG A 130 -13.43 14.13 13.90
C ARG A 130 -14.74 14.92 13.80
N LYS A 131 -15.16 15.23 12.58
CA LYS A 131 -16.43 15.95 12.32
C LYS A 131 -17.63 15.15 12.79
N VAL A 132 -17.72 13.88 12.46
CA VAL A 132 -18.89 13.04 12.75
C VAL A 132 -19.02 12.75 14.23
N THR A 133 -17.91 12.52 14.92
CA THR A 133 -17.90 12.17 16.36
C THR A 133 -17.85 13.39 17.28
N GLY A 134 -17.44 14.55 16.77
CA GLY A 134 -17.16 15.74 17.61
C GLY A 134 -15.93 15.60 18.50
N ARG A 135 -15.07 14.60 18.23
CA ARG A 135 -13.86 14.28 19.02
C ARG A 135 -12.62 14.57 18.18
N THR A 136 -11.47 14.78 18.82
CA THR A 136 -10.21 15.10 18.13
C THR A 136 -9.24 13.93 18.07
N GLU A 137 -9.17 13.13 19.14
CA GLU A 137 -8.18 12.08 19.32
C GLU A 137 -8.40 10.92 18.33
N VAL A 138 -7.30 10.40 17.78
CA VAL A 138 -7.28 9.21 16.94
C VAL A 138 -6.26 8.23 17.50
N ILE A 139 -6.59 6.96 17.54
CA ILE A 139 -5.63 5.89 17.83
C ILE A 139 -5.01 5.40 16.53
N ALA A 140 -3.70 5.30 16.50
CA ALA A 140 -2.92 4.63 15.46
C ALA A 140 -1.89 3.69 16.11
N PHE A 141 -1.07 2.99 15.32
CA PHE A 141 -0.24 1.91 15.84
C PHE A 141 1.24 2.07 15.46
N THR A 142 2.12 1.53 16.31
CA THR A 142 3.57 1.46 16.01
C THR A 142 3.80 0.79 14.66
N GLY A 143 4.80 1.25 13.92
CA GLY A 143 5.08 0.76 12.56
C GLY A 143 4.15 1.32 11.48
N GLY A 144 3.07 2.05 11.83
CA GLY A 144 2.12 2.60 10.88
C GLY A 144 2.73 3.65 9.94
N PHE A 145 2.34 3.57 8.65
CA PHE A 145 2.67 4.57 7.63
C PHE A 145 1.39 5.00 6.91
N HIS A 146 0.95 6.22 7.15
CA HIS A 146 -0.31 6.76 6.64
C HIS A 146 -0.13 7.97 5.73
N GLY A 147 1.12 8.40 5.54
CA GLY A 147 1.48 9.52 4.69
C GLY A 147 2.40 10.52 5.37
N ALA A 148 2.83 11.53 4.61
CA ALA A 148 3.78 12.55 5.03
C ALA A 148 3.16 13.97 5.11
N SER A 149 1.88 14.17 4.80
CA SER A 149 1.14 15.40 5.12
C SER A 149 0.82 15.44 6.62
N LEU A 150 0.75 16.64 7.23
CA LEU A 150 0.84 16.80 8.69
C LEU A 150 -0.19 16.00 9.50
N GLY A 151 -1.45 15.91 9.04
CA GLY A 151 -2.48 15.12 9.74
C GLY A 151 -2.19 13.62 9.65
N ALA A 152 -1.86 13.10 8.46
CA ALA A 152 -1.47 11.72 8.25
C ALA A 152 -0.10 11.42 8.91
N LEU A 153 0.82 12.40 8.93
CA LEU A 153 2.12 12.29 9.59
C LEU A 153 1.98 12.14 11.11
N ALA A 154 0.96 12.74 11.72
CA ALA A 154 0.69 12.53 13.13
C ALA A 154 0.43 11.06 13.49
N ALA A 155 -0.20 10.31 12.57
CA ALA A 155 -0.45 8.87 12.69
C ALA A 155 0.67 7.98 12.12
N THR A 156 1.62 8.54 11.38
CA THR A 156 2.80 7.85 10.84
C THR A 156 3.91 7.82 11.90
N THR A 157 4.56 6.67 12.08
CA THR A 157 5.52 6.48 13.19
C THR A 157 6.99 6.56 12.79
N SER A 158 7.31 6.79 11.50
CA SER A 158 8.69 6.95 11.02
C SER A 158 9.40 8.13 11.68
N PRO A 159 10.47 7.93 12.46
CA PRO A 159 11.21 9.02 13.10
C PRO A 159 11.79 10.02 12.09
N LEU A 160 12.25 9.53 10.93
CA LEU A 160 12.79 10.34 9.85
C LEU A 160 11.76 11.35 9.33
N LEU A 161 10.56 10.88 9.03
CA LEU A 161 9.48 11.73 8.49
C LEU A 161 8.97 12.70 9.55
N ARG A 162 8.75 12.21 10.77
CA ARG A 162 8.27 13.03 11.91
C ARG A 162 9.25 14.13 12.29
N GLY A 163 10.55 13.87 12.22
CA GLY A 163 11.59 14.85 12.53
C GLY A 163 11.55 16.11 11.65
N GLY A 164 11.01 16.00 10.44
CA GLY A 164 10.85 17.11 9.49
C GLY A 164 9.53 17.90 9.63
N ALA A 165 8.65 17.56 10.58
CA ALA A 165 7.32 18.17 10.68
C ALA A 165 7.34 19.68 10.94
N GLY A 166 8.26 20.16 11.78
CA GLY A 166 8.40 21.59 12.14
C GLY A 166 7.27 22.16 13.01
N VAL A 167 6.26 21.35 13.31
CA VAL A 167 5.10 21.67 14.15
C VAL A 167 4.75 20.48 15.06
N PRO A 168 4.04 20.68 16.17
CA PRO A 168 3.56 19.57 17.00
C PRO A 168 2.65 18.64 16.20
N LEU A 169 2.85 17.33 16.34
CA LEU A 169 2.00 16.28 15.80
C LEU A 169 1.12 15.76 16.93
N THR A 170 -0.05 16.38 17.08
CA THR A 170 -1.00 16.18 18.19
C THR A 170 -2.24 15.42 17.77
N ASP A 171 -3.09 15.12 18.76
CA ASP A 171 -4.40 14.48 18.58
C ASP A 171 -4.31 13.08 17.94
N VAL A 172 -3.20 12.38 18.20
CA VAL A 172 -3.01 10.97 17.84
C VAL A 172 -2.23 10.26 18.95
N THR A 173 -2.81 9.20 19.49
CA THR A 173 -2.15 8.27 20.41
C THR A 173 -1.66 7.04 19.63
N ILE A 174 -0.36 6.75 19.75
CA ILE A 174 0.25 5.57 19.12
C ILE A 174 0.28 4.43 20.13
N LEU A 175 -0.42 3.35 19.83
CA LEU A 175 -0.39 2.10 20.60
C LEU A 175 0.53 1.06 19.93
N PRO A 176 1.03 0.06 20.68
CA PRO A 176 1.65 -1.11 20.08
C PRO A 176 0.73 -1.78 19.05
N TYR A 177 1.29 -2.18 17.92
CA TYR A 177 0.56 -2.97 16.93
C TYR A 177 0.49 -4.41 17.41
N GLY A 178 -0.71 -4.96 17.53
CA GLY A 178 -0.87 -6.35 17.91
C GLY A 178 -0.55 -7.25 16.73
N ASP A 179 0.57 -7.93 16.78
CA ASP A 179 0.91 -8.99 15.83
C ASP A 179 0.93 -10.37 16.52
N ALA A 180 1.12 -11.42 15.73
CA ALA A 180 1.10 -12.78 16.24
C ALA A 180 2.31 -13.12 17.16
N ALA A 181 3.34 -12.29 17.18
CA ALA A 181 4.53 -12.46 18.01
C ALA A 181 4.38 -11.77 19.38
N ASP A 182 3.37 -10.88 19.55
CA ASP A 182 3.11 -10.23 20.83
C ASP A 182 2.47 -11.22 21.80
N PRO A 183 3.04 -11.42 23.02
CA PRO A 183 2.46 -12.32 24.03
C PRO A 183 1.09 -11.84 24.56
N ASP A 184 0.80 -10.54 24.49
CA ASP A 184 -0.50 -9.98 24.87
C ASP A 184 -0.90 -8.83 23.93
N PRO A 185 -1.32 -9.14 22.69
CA PRO A 185 -1.63 -8.13 21.67
C PRO A 185 -2.86 -7.27 22.02
N PHE A 186 -3.58 -7.61 23.08
CA PHE A 186 -4.79 -6.90 23.51
C PHE A 186 -4.54 -5.88 24.61
N ALA A 187 -3.48 -6.04 25.41
CA ALA A 187 -3.26 -5.24 26.62
C ALA A 187 -3.33 -3.73 26.38
N ALA A 188 -2.67 -3.24 25.33
CA ALA A 188 -2.66 -1.81 25.01
C ALA A 188 -4.04 -1.30 24.59
N LEU A 189 -4.79 -2.08 23.80
CA LEU A 189 -6.16 -1.74 23.40
C LEU A 189 -7.11 -1.71 24.60
N GLU A 190 -7.05 -2.72 25.46
CA GLU A 190 -7.87 -2.81 26.68
C GLU A 190 -7.58 -1.66 27.64
N HIS A 191 -6.31 -1.31 27.82
CA HIS A 191 -5.93 -0.17 28.65
C HIS A 191 -6.47 1.16 28.09
N ALA A 192 -6.40 1.34 26.78
CA ALA A 192 -6.80 2.60 26.14
C ALA A 192 -8.32 2.74 25.92
N LEU A 193 -9.02 1.66 25.64
CA LEU A 193 -10.42 1.66 25.17
C LEU A 193 -11.35 0.78 25.98
N GLY A 194 -10.84 -0.09 26.84
CA GLY A 194 -11.63 -1.01 27.65
C GLY A 194 -12.46 -0.33 28.74
N PRO A 195 -13.30 -1.08 29.45
CA PRO A 195 -14.08 -0.55 30.57
C PRO A 195 -13.18 0.08 31.64
N GLY A 196 -13.42 1.36 31.95
CA GLY A 196 -12.64 2.11 32.94
C GLY A 196 -11.40 2.82 32.38
N ALA A 197 -11.23 2.88 31.07
CA ALA A 197 -10.18 3.70 30.45
C ALA A 197 -10.23 5.14 30.94
N ALA A 198 -9.07 5.69 31.29
CA ALA A 198 -8.96 7.03 31.85
C ALA A 198 -9.09 8.16 30.83
N THR A 199 -8.89 7.82 29.54
CA THR A 199 -8.93 8.77 28.43
C THR A 199 -10.32 8.86 27.81
N PRO A 200 -10.75 10.04 27.31
CA PRO A 200 -11.99 10.14 26.56
C PRO A 200 -11.95 9.25 25.31
N PRO A 201 -13.10 8.71 24.86
CA PRO A 201 -13.16 7.90 23.64
C PRO A 201 -12.63 8.67 22.44
N PRO A 202 -11.81 8.02 21.57
CA PRO A 202 -11.26 8.66 20.37
C PRO A 202 -12.33 8.89 19.28
N ALA A 203 -12.00 9.72 18.29
CA ALA A 203 -12.79 9.88 17.08
C ALA A 203 -12.73 8.63 16.20
N ALA A 204 -11.54 8.04 16.11
CA ALA A 204 -11.31 6.87 15.25
C ALA A 204 -10.13 6.02 15.75
N ILE A 205 -10.11 4.78 15.24
CA ILE A 205 -8.96 3.87 15.27
C ILE A 205 -8.54 3.69 13.82
N LEU A 206 -7.30 4.10 13.50
CA LEU A 206 -6.69 4.00 12.16
C LEU A 206 -5.66 2.89 12.16
N LEU A 207 -5.78 1.96 11.20
CA LEU A 207 -4.86 0.83 11.08
C LEU A 207 -4.64 0.38 9.63
N GLU A 208 -3.49 -0.27 9.41
CA GLU A 208 -3.23 -1.17 8.28
C GLU A 208 -3.45 -2.61 8.76
N THR A 209 -4.05 -3.49 7.96
CA THR A 209 -4.17 -4.93 8.32
C THR A 209 -2.87 -5.68 8.08
N VAL A 210 -2.05 -5.18 7.15
CA VAL A 210 -0.66 -5.58 6.92
C VAL A 210 0.15 -4.30 6.77
N GLN A 211 1.09 -4.06 7.67
CA GLN A 211 1.90 -2.84 7.69
C GLN A 211 2.95 -2.85 6.58
N GLY A 212 2.75 -2.03 5.55
CA GLY A 212 3.62 -2.01 4.39
C GLY A 212 5.03 -1.52 4.68
N GLU A 213 5.15 -0.38 5.34
CA GLU A 213 6.43 0.25 5.67
C GLU A 213 6.92 -0.13 7.08
N GLY A 214 6.03 -0.68 7.90
CA GLY A 214 6.35 -1.10 9.27
C GLY A 214 7.08 -2.43 9.40
N GLY A 215 7.33 -3.16 8.31
CA GLY A 215 8.02 -4.44 8.35
C GLY A 215 7.13 -5.66 8.09
N LEU A 216 6.05 -5.48 7.35
CA LEU A 216 5.11 -6.51 6.93
C LEU A 216 4.42 -7.25 8.09
N HIS A 217 4.26 -6.58 9.25
CA HIS A 217 3.47 -7.13 10.35
C HIS A 217 2.02 -7.33 9.90
N THR A 218 1.47 -8.50 10.21
CA THR A 218 0.09 -8.87 9.84
C THR A 218 -0.75 -8.96 11.09
N ALA A 219 -1.86 -8.21 11.13
CA ALA A 219 -2.80 -8.22 12.23
C ALA A 219 -3.53 -9.57 12.34
N PRO A 220 -3.56 -10.21 13.51
CA PRO A 220 -4.39 -11.40 13.76
C PRO A 220 -5.88 -11.05 13.64
N ARG A 221 -6.67 -11.96 13.05
CA ARG A 221 -8.14 -11.78 12.94
C ARG A 221 -8.80 -11.46 14.27
N ALA A 222 -8.40 -12.16 15.34
CA ALA A 222 -8.94 -11.92 16.68
C ALA A 222 -8.67 -10.50 17.19
N TRP A 223 -7.49 -9.92 16.87
CA TRP A 223 -7.16 -8.55 17.22
C TRP A 223 -8.01 -7.54 16.42
N LEU A 224 -8.21 -7.78 15.13
CA LEU A 224 -9.10 -6.96 14.30
C LEU A 224 -10.56 -7.01 14.78
N ALA A 225 -11.05 -8.19 15.17
CA ALA A 225 -12.38 -8.35 15.77
C ALA A 225 -12.49 -7.55 17.07
N ARG A 226 -11.47 -7.60 17.93
CA ARG A 226 -11.45 -6.84 19.20
C ARG A 226 -11.44 -5.33 18.99
N ILE A 227 -10.72 -4.84 17.98
CA ILE A 227 -10.78 -3.43 17.57
C ILE A 227 -12.23 -3.02 17.27
N ARG A 228 -12.97 -3.83 16.53
CA ARG A 228 -14.36 -3.51 16.21
C ARG A 228 -15.25 -3.49 17.44
N GLU A 229 -15.12 -4.45 18.34
CA GLU A 229 -15.87 -4.50 19.58
C GLU A 229 -15.63 -3.25 20.45
N LEU A 230 -14.36 -2.86 20.61
CA LEU A 230 -13.99 -1.67 21.38
C LEU A 230 -14.44 -0.37 20.68
N ALA A 231 -14.36 -0.31 19.36
CA ALA A 231 -14.88 0.82 18.60
C ALA A 231 -16.41 0.95 18.74
N ASP A 232 -17.16 -0.16 18.67
CA ASP A 232 -18.60 -0.16 18.89
C ASP A 232 -18.96 0.30 20.34
N ALA A 233 -18.22 -0.19 21.33
CA ALA A 233 -18.44 0.17 22.74
C ALA A 233 -18.15 1.65 23.04
N THR A 234 -17.18 2.24 22.35
CA THR A 234 -16.74 3.63 22.56
C THR A 234 -17.39 4.62 21.60
N GLY A 235 -18.00 4.15 20.52
CA GLY A 235 -18.51 4.97 19.41
C GLY A 235 -17.40 5.59 18.58
N ALA A 236 -16.20 5.02 18.57
CA ALA A 236 -15.12 5.37 17.68
C ALA A 236 -15.35 4.80 16.28
N LEU A 237 -14.87 5.48 15.23
CA LEU A 237 -14.90 4.93 13.86
C LEU A 237 -13.68 4.06 13.60
N VAL A 238 -13.85 3.00 12.80
CA VAL A 238 -12.73 2.19 12.31
C VAL A 238 -12.34 2.67 10.91
N ILE A 239 -11.10 3.11 10.76
CA ILE A 239 -10.49 3.51 9.49
C ILE A 239 -9.46 2.45 9.11
N VAL A 240 -9.68 1.78 7.98
CA VAL A 240 -8.68 0.87 7.40
C VAL A 240 -7.90 1.61 6.31
N ASP A 241 -6.59 1.71 6.49
CA ASP A 241 -5.68 2.14 5.45
C ASP A 241 -5.31 0.93 4.57
N ASP A 242 -6.02 0.78 3.48
CA ASP A 242 -5.86 -0.31 2.52
C ASP A 242 -5.09 0.14 1.26
N ILE A 243 -4.34 1.24 1.37
CA ILE A 243 -3.65 1.87 0.25
C ILE A 243 -2.59 0.95 -0.37
N GLN A 244 -1.81 0.24 0.46
CA GLN A 244 -0.77 -0.67 -0.04
C GLN A 244 -1.21 -2.13 0.01
N ALA A 245 -1.97 -2.55 1.02
CA ALA A 245 -2.38 -3.92 1.24
C ALA A 245 -3.59 -4.36 0.39
N GLY A 246 -4.37 -3.41 -0.12
CA GLY A 246 -5.55 -3.64 -0.93
C GLY A 246 -5.28 -3.93 -2.41
N CYS A 247 -6.34 -3.92 -3.21
CA CYS A 247 -6.34 -4.18 -4.64
C CYS A 247 -5.67 -5.52 -5.00
N GLY A 248 -5.88 -6.57 -4.17
CA GLY A 248 -5.39 -7.92 -4.41
C GLY A 248 -4.02 -8.24 -3.83
N ARG A 249 -3.30 -7.25 -3.33
CA ARG A 249 -1.92 -7.42 -2.87
C ARG A 249 -1.77 -8.49 -1.79
N THR A 250 -2.73 -8.60 -0.89
CA THR A 250 -2.74 -9.57 0.22
C THR A 250 -3.58 -10.82 -0.05
N GLY A 251 -4.06 -11.01 -1.30
CA GLY A 251 -4.81 -12.19 -1.74
C GLY A 251 -6.28 -11.93 -2.08
N THR A 252 -6.92 -10.95 -1.45
CA THR A 252 -8.30 -10.50 -1.69
C THR A 252 -8.29 -9.04 -2.15
N PHE A 253 -9.40 -8.53 -2.73
CA PHE A 253 -9.44 -7.14 -3.16
C PHE A 253 -9.17 -6.19 -1.99
N PHE A 254 -9.88 -6.35 -0.88
CA PHE A 254 -9.56 -5.65 0.36
C PHE A 254 -8.78 -6.56 1.30
N SER A 255 -7.79 -6.01 1.97
CA SER A 255 -6.91 -6.79 2.86
C SER A 255 -7.62 -7.36 4.09
N PHE A 256 -8.80 -6.84 4.42
CA PHE A 256 -9.62 -7.22 5.58
C PHE A 256 -10.75 -8.22 5.27
N GLU A 257 -10.87 -8.73 4.04
CA GLU A 257 -11.97 -9.64 3.67
C GLU A 257 -11.99 -10.95 4.49
N ASP A 258 -10.85 -11.41 4.97
CA ASP A 258 -10.76 -12.58 5.85
C ASP A 258 -11.00 -12.28 7.36
N ALA A 259 -11.25 -11.02 7.68
CA ALA A 259 -11.69 -10.55 8.99
C ALA A 259 -13.01 -9.75 8.90
N PRO A 260 -14.12 -10.39 8.47
CA PRO A 260 -15.38 -9.71 8.20
C PRO A 260 -15.98 -9.04 9.44
N GLU A 261 -15.56 -9.44 10.63
CA GLU A 261 -15.94 -8.82 11.89
C GLU A 261 -15.49 -7.37 12.01
N LEU A 262 -14.39 -6.97 11.34
CA LEU A 262 -13.80 -5.63 11.43
C LEU A 262 -14.76 -4.54 10.95
N ARG A 263 -15.54 -4.79 9.89
CA ARG A 263 -16.56 -3.89 9.35
C ARG A 263 -16.12 -2.42 9.38
N PRO A 264 -15.14 -2.01 8.55
CA PRO A 264 -14.61 -0.65 8.59
C PRO A 264 -15.70 0.38 8.27
N ASP A 265 -15.65 1.53 8.96
CA ASP A 265 -16.51 2.68 8.69
C ASP A 265 -15.97 3.50 7.52
N LEU A 266 -14.65 3.53 7.40
CA LEU A 266 -13.89 4.26 6.37
C LEU A 266 -12.77 3.37 5.82
N VAL A 267 -12.59 3.36 4.48
CA VAL A 267 -11.49 2.63 3.84
C VAL A 267 -10.72 3.57 2.92
N CYS A 268 -9.42 3.74 3.18
CA CYS A 268 -8.53 4.53 2.33
C CYS A 268 -7.95 3.66 1.23
N LEU A 269 -8.06 4.10 -0.02
CA LEU A 269 -7.54 3.41 -1.21
C LEU A 269 -6.71 4.37 -2.06
N SER A 270 -5.69 3.86 -2.74
CA SER A 270 -4.86 4.58 -3.72
C SER A 270 -4.04 3.58 -4.53
N LYS A 271 -2.82 3.95 -4.94
CA LYS A 271 -1.83 3.06 -5.58
C LYS A 271 -2.43 2.27 -6.74
N SER A 272 -2.59 0.95 -6.58
CA SER A 272 -3.08 0.06 -7.65
C SER A 272 -4.55 0.23 -8.01
N LEU A 273 -5.30 1.06 -7.28
CA LEU A 273 -6.71 1.37 -7.61
C LEU A 273 -6.86 1.93 -9.03
N SER A 274 -5.87 2.71 -9.51
CA SER A 274 -5.86 3.25 -10.88
C SER A 274 -5.43 2.26 -11.96
N GLY A 275 -5.03 1.04 -11.59
CA GLY A 275 -4.70 -0.04 -12.53
C GLY A 275 -3.32 0.03 -13.18
N MET A 276 -2.74 1.21 -13.39
CA MET A 276 -1.45 1.39 -14.05
C MET A 276 -0.56 2.48 -13.41
N GLY A 277 -0.79 2.80 -12.14
CA GLY A 277 0.04 3.77 -11.41
C GLY A 277 -0.29 5.24 -11.68
N LEU A 278 -1.43 5.55 -12.30
CA LEU A 278 -1.91 6.94 -12.42
C LEU A 278 -2.33 7.48 -11.05
N PRO A 279 -2.05 8.76 -10.73
CA PRO A 279 -2.41 9.35 -9.46
C PRO A 279 -3.91 9.33 -9.20
N MET A 280 -4.35 8.58 -8.19
CA MET A 280 -5.74 8.50 -7.73
C MET A 280 -5.78 8.02 -6.29
N ALA A 281 -6.64 8.64 -5.49
CA ALA A 281 -7.02 8.13 -4.18
C ALA A 281 -8.54 8.16 -4.02
N ALA A 282 -9.06 7.23 -3.25
CA ALA A 282 -10.47 7.15 -2.90
C ALA A 282 -10.61 6.90 -1.40
N LEU A 283 -11.65 7.47 -0.80
CA LEU A 283 -12.11 7.16 0.52
C LEU A 283 -13.50 6.55 0.39
N LEU A 284 -13.66 5.29 0.82
CA LEU A 284 -14.96 4.67 0.99
C LEU A 284 -15.53 5.14 2.33
N ILE A 285 -16.75 5.59 2.33
CA ILE A 285 -17.44 6.14 3.49
C ILE A 285 -18.76 5.41 3.67
N ARG A 286 -19.00 4.80 4.82
CA ARG A 286 -20.32 4.25 5.14
C ARG A 286 -21.36 5.38 5.04
N ARG A 287 -22.39 5.20 4.23
CA ARG A 287 -23.32 6.26 3.80
C ARG A 287 -23.90 7.09 4.95
N GLU A 288 -24.20 6.48 6.07
CA GLU A 288 -24.79 7.16 7.22
C GLU A 288 -23.87 8.16 7.93
N ILE A 289 -22.54 8.01 7.75
CA ILE A 289 -21.52 8.92 8.29
C ILE A 289 -20.98 9.90 7.26
N ASP A 290 -21.48 9.88 6.01
CA ASP A 290 -21.14 10.90 5.01
C ASP A 290 -21.86 12.23 5.36
N ARG A 291 -21.23 13.00 6.25
CA ARG A 291 -21.74 14.27 6.80
C ARG A 291 -21.03 15.49 6.24
N TRP A 292 -20.38 15.36 5.09
CA TRP A 292 -19.77 16.52 4.43
C TRP A 292 -20.80 17.55 3.97
N ALA A 293 -20.50 18.82 4.21
CA ALA A 293 -21.17 19.89 3.47
C ALA A 293 -20.53 20.04 2.07
N PRO A 294 -21.28 20.48 1.06
CA PRO A 294 -20.72 20.72 -0.28
C PRO A 294 -19.47 21.60 -0.24
N GLY A 295 -18.35 21.14 -0.82
CA GLY A 295 -17.09 21.88 -0.87
C GLY A 295 -16.24 21.85 0.39
N GLU A 296 -16.69 21.22 1.49
CA GLU A 296 -16.00 21.25 2.80
C GLU A 296 -14.65 20.51 2.79
N HIS A 297 -14.47 19.53 1.90
CA HIS A 297 -13.18 18.88 1.66
C HIS A 297 -12.94 18.77 0.16
N ASN A 298 -12.27 19.77 -0.41
CA ASN A 298 -12.10 19.97 -1.83
C ASN A 298 -10.63 20.03 -2.26
N GLY A 299 -10.36 19.70 -3.52
CA GLY A 299 -9.05 19.78 -4.16
C GLY A 299 -9.16 19.74 -5.68
N THR A 300 -8.34 20.52 -6.37
CA THR A 300 -8.39 20.67 -7.84
C THR A 300 -8.21 19.34 -8.57
N PHE A 301 -7.32 18.47 -8.11
CA PHE A 301 -6.98 17.21 -8.78
C PHE A 301 -7.72 15.99 -8.21
N ARG A 302 -8.96 16.17 -7.77
CA ARG A 302 -9.82 15.10 -7.26
C ARG A 302 -10.65 14.36 -8.32
N GLY A 303 -10.52 14.71 -9.60
CA GLY A 303 -11.24 14.12 -10.72
C GLY A 303 -10.33 13.88 -11.92
N HIS A 304 -9.44 12.91 -11.84
CA HIS A 304 -8.50 12.57 -12.91
C HIS A 304 -9.09 11.46 -13.80
N ASN A 305 -9.69 11.84 -14.94
CA ASN A 305 -10.45 10.90 -15.76
C ASN A 305 -9.61 9.78 -16.39
N LEU A 306 -8.33 10.02 -16.69
CA LEU A 306 -7.46 8.92 -17.16
C LEU A 306 -7.29 7.83 -16.10
N ALA A 307 -7.25 8.24 -14.81
CA ALA A 307 -7.18 7.27 -13.72
C ALA A 307 -8.51 6.51 -13.56
N PHE A 308 -9.66 7.16 -13.81
CA PHE A 308 -10.96 6.47 -13.81
C PHE A 308 -11.05 5.46 -14.97
N VAL A 309 -10.64 5.85 -16.19
CA VAL A 309 -10.60 4.94 -17.34
C VAL A 309 -9.67 3.75 -17.09
N ALA A 310 -8.46 4.01 -16.60
CA ALA A 310 -7.50 2.96 -16.32
C ALA A 310 -7.96 2.06 -15.15
N GLY A 311 -8.47 2.64 -14.07
CA GLY A 311 -9.03 1.89 -12.95
C GLY A 311 -10.23 1.05 -13.35
N SER A 312 -11.15 1.61 -14.15
CA SER A 312 -12.29 0.86 -14.70
C SER A 312 -11.85 -0.34 -15.53
N ALA A 313 -10.80 -0.17 -16.37
CA ALA A 313 -10.23 -1.26 -17.14
C ALA A 313 -9.57 -2.33 -16.23
N ALA A 314 -8.90 -1.92 -15.15
CA ALA A 314 -8.28 -2.84 -14.21
C ALA A 314 -9.31 -3.71 -13.47
N LEU A 315 -10.56 -3.24 -13.30
CA LEU A 315 -11.63 -4.05 -12.70
C LEU A 315 -11.99 -5.27 -13.52
N ASP A 316 -11.66 -5.33 -14.82
CA ASP A 316 -11.87 -6.53 -15.65
C ASP A 316 -11.12 -7.74 -15.09
N HIS A 317 -9.96 -7.56 -14.48
CA HIS A 317 -9.22 -8.63 -13.82
C HIS A 317 -10.03 -9.29 -12.69
N TRP A 318 -10.88 -8.52 -11.99
CA TRP A 318 -11.67 -9.03 -10.87
C TRP A 318 -12.96 -9.74 -11.27
N THR A 319 -13.29 -9.70 -12.56
CA THR A 319 -14.37 -10.50 -13.15
C THR A 319 -13.85 -11.78 -13.81
N ASP A 320 -12.53 -11.93 -13.94
CA ASP A 320 -11.88 -13.10 -14.51
C ASP A 320 -11.43 -14.08 -13.41
N PRO A 321 -12.09 -15.27 -13.29
CA PRO A 321 -11.67 -16.28 -12.32
C PRO A 321 -10.22 -16.77 -12.53
N HIS A 322 -9.70 -16.70 -13.76
CA HIS A 322 -8.31 -17.10 -14.03
C HIS A 322 -7.32 -16.15 -13.38
N PHE A 323 -7.59 -14.85 -13.37
CA PHE A 323 -6.75 -13.87 -12.69
C PHE A 323 -6.73 -14.10 -11.18
N THR A 324 -7.90 -14.24 -10.54
CA THR A 324 -7.98 -14.44 -9.09
C THR A 324 -7.34 -15.76 -8.65
N HIS A 325 -7.52 -16.82 -9.44
CA HIS A 325 -6.85 -18.10 -9.20
C HIS A 325 -5.32 -17.97 -9.34
N HIS A 326 -4.84 -17.37 -10.42
CA HIS A 326 -3.42 -17.14 -10.65
C HIS A 326 -2.78 -16.29 -9.53
N ALA A 327 -3.44 -15.22 -9.09
CA ALA A 327 -2.95 -14.40 -8.00
C ALA A 327 -2.80 -15.19 -6.68
N ALA A 328 -3.74 -16.12 -6.41
CA ALA A 328 -3.66 -17.02 -5.26
C ALA A 328 -2.49 -18.03 -5.40
N GLU A 329 -2.32 -18.63 -6.59
CA GLU A 329 -1.19 -19.52 -6.88
C GLU A 329 0.16 -18.80 -6.77
N LEU A 330 0.25 -17.57 -7.28
CA LEU A 330 1.46 -16.75 -7.14
C LEU A 330 1.77 -16.45 -5.67
N ALA A 331 0.77 -16.07 -4.88
CA ALA A 331 0.93 -15.83 -3.43
C ALA A 331 1.44 -17.08 -2.71
N ALA A 332 0.90 -18.25 -3.04
CA ALA A 332 1.38 -19.53 -2.50
C ALA A 332 2.81 -19.85 -2.95
N ALA A 333 3.15 -19.62 -4.23
CA ALA A 333 4.50 -19.82 -4.75
C ALA A 333 5.51 -18.88 -4.10
N VAL A 334 5.16 -17.60 -3.88
CA VAL A 334 5.97 -16.63 -3.13
C VAL A 334 6.28 -17.17 -1.74
N ARG A 335 5.26 -17.56 -0.99
CA ARG A 335 5.41 -18.09 0.37
C ARG A 335 6.29 -19.33 0.39
N THR A 336 6.04 -20.30 -0.51
CA THR A 336 6.80 -21.54 -0.61
C THR A 336 8.28 -21.28 -0.90
N SER A 337 8.57 -20.39 -1.85
CA SER A 337 9.95 -20.02 -2.20
C SER A 337 10.67 -19.38 -1.01
N LEU A 338 10.02 -18.41 -0.33
CA LEU A 338 10.61 -17.74 0.84
C LEU A 338 10.86 -18.73 1.98
N THR A 339 9.92 -19.63 2.26
CA THR A 339 10.09 -20.69 3.26
C THR A 339 11.24 -21.62 2.90
N SER A 340 11.36 -22.06 1.64
CA SER A 340 12.47 -22.89 1.18
C SER A 340 13.82 -22.19 1.33
N ILE A 341 13.90 -20.87 1.12
CA ILE A 341 15.12 -20.09 1.35
C ILE A 341 15.49 -20.06 2.84
N THR A 342 14.50 -19.81 3.71
CA THR A 342 14.76 -19.78 5.17
C THR A 342 15.11 -21.13 5.74
N ASP A 343 14.48 -22.22 5.29
CA ASP A 343 14.77 -23.59 5.72
C ASP A 343 16.19 -24.06 5.36
N ALA A 344 16.79 -23.46 4.32
CA ALA A 344 18.16 -23.72 3.91
C ALA A 344 19.22 -22.96 4.75
N LEU A 345 18.80 -22.12 5.70
CA LEU A 345 19.64 -21.29 6.55
C LEU A 345 19.60 -21.80 8.02
N PRO A 346 20.55 -21.41 8.88
CA PRO A 346 20.46 -21.67 10.30
C PRO A 346 19.16 -21.14 10.90
N ALA A 347 18.60 -21.88 11.85
CA ALA A 347 17.35 -21.49 12.51
C ALA A 347 17.45 -20.07 13.12
N GLY A 348 16.47 -19.22 12.85
CA GLY A 348 16.43 -17.83 13.32
C GLY A 348 17.31 -16.84 12.54
N ALA A 349 18.01 -17.29 11.50
CA ALA A 349 18.83 -16.40 10.67
C ALA A 349 17.99 -15.43 9.84
N VAL A 350 16.84 -15.88 9.34
CA VAL A 350 15.89 -15.08 8.53
C VAL A 350 14.48 -15.59 8.78
N GLU A 351 13.49 -14.72 8.78
CA GLU A 351 12.09 -15.06 9.00
C GLU A 351 11.24 -14.62 7.79
N VAL A 352 10.26 -15.45 7.39
CA VAL A 352 9.26 -15.07 6.37
C VAL A 352 8.17 -14.24 7.01
N VAL A 353 7.92 -13.04 6.47
CA VAL A 353 6.91 -12.10 6.96
C VAL A 353 5.93 -11.69 5.85
N GLY A 354 4.79 -11.10 6.24
CA GLY A 354 3.79 -10.58 5.31
C GLY A 354 2.69 -11.56 4.94
N LYS A 355 1.87 -11.17 3.94
CA LYS A 355 0.66 -11.89 3.51
C LYS A 355 0.47 -11.78 2.00
N GLY A 356 0.09 -12.87 1.35
CA GLY A 356 -0.18 -12.88 -0.08
C GLY A 356 1.08 -12.55 -0.92
N ALA A 357 0.91 -11.72 -1.93
CA ALA A 357 2.01 -11.19 -2.74
C ALA A 357 2.70 -9.96 -2.10
N MET A 358 2.37 -9.63 -0.85
CA MET A 358 3.04 -8.65 -0.01
C MET A 358 3.80 -9.39 1.08
N SER A 359 4.91 -9.99 0.70
CA SER A 359 5.71 -10.86 1.56
C SER A 359 7.18 -10.47 1.50
N GLY A 360 7.97 -10.93 2.45
CA GLY A 360 9.39 -10.59 2.52
C GLY A 360 10.15 -11.45 3.50
N LEU A 361 11.41 -11.10 3.64
CA LEU A 361 12.36 -11.74 4.54
C LEU A 361 12.84 -10.75 5.59
N ARG A 362 12.63 -11.06 6.88
CA ARG A 362 13.13 -10.30 8.01
C ARG A 362 14.49 -10.82 8.43
N PHE A 363 15.46 -9.95 8.51
CA PHE A 363 16.82 -10.21 8.94
C PHE A 363 17.05 -9.66 10.36
N PRO A 364 17.91 -10.28 11.17
CA PRO A 364 18.28 -9.77 12.48
C PRO A 364 18.98 -8.40 12.43
N ALA A 365 19.72 -8.11 11.34
CA ALA A 365 20.44 -6.87 11.12
C ALA A 365 19.99 -6.18 9.82
N ALA A 366 19.73 -4.88 9.89
CA ALA A 366 19.33 -4.08 8.73
C ALA A 366 20.39 -4.07 7.62
N GLU A 367 21.67 -4.06 7.99
CA GLU A 367 22.79 -4.11 7.05
C GLU A 367 22.80 -5.39 6.21
N THR A 368 22.30 -6.52 6.76
CA THR A 368 22.19 -7.77 6.00
C THR A 368 21.06 -7.73 4.98
N ALA A 369 19.91 -7.15 5.35
CA ALA A 369 18.81 -6.91 4.41
C ALA A 369 19.25 -5.97 3.29
N GLU A 370 19.98 -4.91 3.63
CA GLU A 370 20.50 -3.94 2.67
C GLU A 370 21.52 -4.58 1.71
N ARG A 371 22.49 -5.36 2.21
CA ARG A 371 23.42 -6.10 1.34
C ARG A 371 22.69 -7.06 0.40
N THR A 372 21.62 -7.71 0.89
CA THR A 372 20.78 -8.58 0.05
C THR A 372 20.10 -7.78 -1.05
N ARG A 373 19.50 -6.63 -0.73
CA ARG A 373 18.87 -5.70 -1.69
C ARG A 373 19.88 -5.25 -2.76
N GLU A 374 21.08 -4.84 -2.34
CA GLU A 374 22.14 -4.45 -3.28
C GLU A 374 22.60 -5.62 -4.17
N GLY A 375 22.70 -6.83 -3.60
CA GLY A 375 23.02 -8.05 -4.34
C GLY A 375 21.97 -8.32 -5.42
N LEU A 376 20.69 -8.22 -5.08
CA LEU A 376 19.57 -8.34 -6.01
C LEU A 376 19.63 -7.31 -7.12
N PHE A 377 19.89 -6.04 -6.81
CA PHE A 377 19.99 -5.01 -7.84
C PHE A 377 21.14 -5.28 -8.80
N ARG A 378 22.29 -5.72 -8.29
CA ARG A 378 23.42 -6.17 -9.14
C ARG A 378 23.05 -7.36 -10.02
N ALA A 379 22.18 -8.25 -9.54
CA ALA A 379 21.66 -9.39 -10.29
C ALA A 379 20.51 -9.02 -11.24
N GLY A 380 20.06 -7.75 -11.25
CA GLY A 380 18.99 -7.28 -12.14
C GLY A 380 17.59 -7.40 -11.53
N VAL A 381 17.46 -7.36 -10.21
CA VAL A 381 16.17 -7.36 -9.50
C VAL A 381 16.06 -6.10 -8.65
N VAL A 382 14.96 -5.35 -8.81
CA VAL A 382 14.63 -4.15 -8.03
C VAL A 382 13.70 -4.56 -6.89
N ALA A 383 14.13 -4.40 -5.66
CA ALA A 383 13.35 -4.66 -4.45
C ALA A 383 13.69 -3.61 -3.38
N GLU A 384 12.85 -3.44 -2.38
CA GLU A 384 13.04 -2.43 -1.33
C GLU A 384 13.18 -3.06 0.06
N THR A 385 13.64 -2.25 1.03
CA THR A 385 13.61 -2.62 2.44
C THR A 385 12.51 -1.85 3.17
N SER A 386 11.95 -2.45 4.24
CA SER A 386 10.98 -1.84 5.15
C SER A 386 11.29 -2.20 6.61
N GLY A 387 10.44 -1.80 7.57
CA GLY A 387 10.65 -2.16 8.97
C GLY A 387 11.98 -1.65 9.52
N SER A 388 12.28 -0.35 9.34
CA SER A 388 13.56 0.24 9.72
C SER A 388 14.77 -0.43 9.04
N GLY A 389 14.57 -0.96 7.84
CA GLY A 389 15.60 -1.59 7.02
C GLY A 389 15.81 -3.08 7.27
N HIS A 390 15.12 -3.68 8.23
CA HIS A 390 15.30 -5.10 8.58
C HIS A 390 14.59 -6.08 7.64
N VAL A 391 13.63 -5.64 6.86
CA VAL A 391 12.82 -6.50 6.00
C VAL A 391 13.11 -6.22 4.53
N LEU A 392 13.58 -7.21 3.80
CA LEU A 392 13.56 -7.19 2.35
C LEU A 392 12.13 -7.44 1.89
N LYS A 393 11.48 -6.40 1.38
CA LYS A 393 10.06 -6.43 0.96
C LYS A 393 9.95 -6.73 -0.53
N LEU A 394 9.05 -7.64 -0.88
CA LEU A 394 8.79 -8.09 -2.24
C LEU A 394 7.33 -7.83 -2.61
N LEU A 395 7.13 -7.13 -3.70
CA LEU A 395 5.83 -6.75 -4.24
C LEU A 395 5.71 -7.14 -5.72
N PRO A 396 5.83 -8.44 -6.10
CA PRO A 396 5.71 -8.84 -7.49
C PRO A 396 4.35 -8.40 -8.05
N PRO A 397 4.24 -7.92 -9.31
CA PRO A 397 2.95 -7.78 -9.97
C PRO A 397 2.16 -9.08 -9.91
N LEU A 398 0.84 -9.00 -9.69
CA LEU A 398 -0.04 -10.17 -9.58
C LEU A 398 -0.18 -10.95 -10.90
N THR A 399 0.37 -10.39 -11.98
CA THR A 399 0.38 -10.96 -13.34
C THR A 399 1.69 -11.67 -13.71
N VAL A 400 2.66 -11.74 -12.79
CA VAL A 400 3.91 -12.49 -13.00
C VAL A 400 3.59 -13.97 -13.13
N SER A 401 4.11 -14.64 -14.16
CA SER A 401 3.93 -16.08 -14.31
C SER A 401 4.72 -16.86 -13.24
N LEU A 402 4.22 -18.06 -12.90
CA LEU A 402 4.91 -18.91 -11.91
C LEU A 402 6.31 -19.34 -12.38
N THR A 403 6.54 -19.43 -13.68
CA THR A 403 7.85 -19.72 -14.26
C THR A 403 8.83 -18.57 -14.03
N GLU A 404 8.40 -17.35 -14.35
CA GLU A 404 9.21 -16.14 -14.13
C GLU A 404 9.44 -15.89 -12.63
N TRP A 405 8.43 -16.12 -11.80
CA TRP A 405 8.61 -16.06 -10.34
C TRP A 405 9.69 -17.04 -9.85
N LYS A 406 9.72 -18.26 -10.38
CA LYS A 406 10.73 -19.24 -9.99
C LYS A 406 12.15 -18.76 -10.29
N GLU A 407 12.40 -18.19 -11.49
CA GLU A 407 13.71 -17.62 -11.85
C GLU A 407 14.13 -16.51 -10.87
N VAL A 408 13.18 -15.66 -10.49
CA VAL A 408 13.40 -14.60 -9.50
C VAL A 408 13.70 -15.17 -8.12
N ALA A 409 12.98 -16.20 -7.70
CA ALA A 409 13.17 -16.86 -6.40
C ALA A 409 14.55 -17.55 -6.29
N ASP A 410 15.05 -18.13 -7.37
CA ASP A 410 16.41 -18.69 -7.43
C ASP A 410 17.46 -17.59 -7.24
N THR A 411 17.33 -16.46 -7.93
CA THR A 411 18.20 -15.27 -7.77
C THR A 411 18.14 -14.70 -6.35
N LEU A 412 16.93 -14.65 -5.76
CA LEU A 412 16.74 -14.22 -4.37
C LEU A 412 17.46 -15.14 -3.40
N GLY A 413 17.32 -16.45 -3.57
CA GLY A 413 18.00 -17.45 -2.72
C GLY A 413 19.52 -17.31 -2.76
N ASP A 414 20.10 -17.10 -3.95
CA ASP A 414 21.55 -16.87 -4.11
C ASP A 414 21.99 -15.58 -3.39
N SER A 415 21.24 -14.49 -3.53
CA SER A 415 21.56 -13.22 -2.90
C SER A 415 21.47 -13.30 -1.38
N VAL A 416 20.45 -13.98 -0.84
CA VAL A 416 20.29 -14.20 0.61
C VAL A 416 21.45 -15.02 1.17
N ARG A 417 21.81 -16.14 0.53
CA ARG A 417 22.94 -16.97 0.96
C ARG A 417 24.26 -16.20 0.98
N ALA A 418 24.52 -15.44 -0.08
CA ALA A 418 25.73 -14.61 -0.16
C ALA A 418 25.81 -13.56 0.96
N SER A 419 24.67 -12.96 1.35
CA SER A 419 24.62 -11.93 2.38
C SER A 419 24.65 -12.48 3.80
N ALA A 420 24.13 -13.69 4.02
CA ALA A 420 24.10 -14.33 5.32
C ALA A 420 25.49 -14.92 5.74
N THR A 421 26.40 -15.12 4.77
CA THR A 421 27.74 -15.68 5.02
C THR A 421 28.83 -14.59 5.08
N ALA A 422 28.52 -13.35 4.78
CA ALA A 422 29.42 -12.18 4.82
C ALA A 422 29.21 -11.35 6.10
#